data_0c844d5864dc80e35f3e693589a3a173
#
_entry.id   0c844d5864dc80e35f3e693589a3a173
#
_cell.length_a   1.000
_cell.length_b   1.000
_cell.length_c   1.000
_cell.angle_alpha   90.00
_cell.angle_beta   90.00
_cell.angle_gamma   90.00
#
_symmetry.space_group_name_H-M   'P 1'
#
loop_
_entity.id
_entity.type
_entity.pdbx_description
1 polymer ?
#
loop_
_entity_poly.entity_id
_entity_poly.type
_entity_poly.pdbx_seq_one_letter_code
_entity_poly.pdbx_strand_id
1 'polypeptide(L)'
;MSCFVFCIFPMPARVLKTDTQDSLQRAIHEASKVILSGGVVAVPTESFYGLAVHALNEKAIERLFAVKGRREDNPLLILLASRETLGSYVTEVSDRALKLVERFWPGGLTMVFLAHPILPPSLTAGKGKIGVRLSSHPVPRALAEAVGRPVTGTSANRSGQPSCSTAEEVIEALGEDIDLILDGGRTPGGKGSTVLDVTVDPPVVLREGIVSRGELGPLLS
;
A
#
# COMPACT_ATOMS: atom_id res chain seq x y z
N MET A 1 -4.62 -46.31 14.46
CA MET A 1 -3.82 -45.07 14.21
C MET A 1 -4.81 -43.95 13.97
N SER A 2 -5.03 -43.12 15.00
CA SER A 2 -5.98 -41.99 14.91
C SER A 2 -5.24 -40.79 14.39
N CYS A 3 -5.57 -40.36 13.17
CA CYS A 3 -5.07 -39.09 12.60
C CYS A 3 -5.76 -37.94 13.34
N PHE A 4 -5.06 -37.27 14.24
CA PHE A 4 -5.47 -35.96 14.74
C PHE A 4 -5.31 -34.94 13.62
N VAL A 5 -6.41 -34.62 12.95
CA VAL A 5 -6.50 -33.45 12.11
C VAL A 5 -6.51 -32.24 13.06
N PHE A 6 -5.37 -31.59 13.20
CA PHE A 6 -5.33 -30.26 13.82
C PHE A 6 -6.13 -29.32 12.92
N CYS A 7 -7.38 -29.05 13.29
CA CYS A 7 -8.10 -27.89 12.76
C CYS A 7 -7.37 -26.63 13.26
N ILE A 8 -6.51 -26.08 12.43
CA ILE A 8 -5.93 -24.74 12.64
C ILE A 8 -7.08 -23.77 12.37
N PHE A 9 -7.80 -23.38 13.41
CA PHE A 9 -8.70 -22.22 13.31
C PHE A 9 -7.84 -21.01 13.01
N PRO A 10 -8.19 -20.19 11.99
CA PRO A 10 -7.47 -18.95 11.73
C PRO A 10 -7.53 -18.09 13.00
N MET A 11 -6.37 -17.68 13.50
CA MET A 11 -6.31 -16.77 14.64
C MET A 11 -6.70 -15.38 14.14
N PRO A 12 -7.58 -14.66 14.83
CA PRO A 12 -7.95 -13.31 14.42
C PRO A 12 -6.73 -12.39 14.41
N ALA A 13 -6.72 -11.42 13.50
CA ALA A 13 -5.64 -10.45 13.39
C ALA A 13 -5.35 -9.78 14.74
N ARG A 14 -4.09 -9.71 15.10
CA ARG A 14 -3.65 -8.91 16.26
C ARG A 14 -3.85 -7.43 15.97
N VAL A 15 -4.21 -6.65 16.99
CA VAL A 15 -4.35 -5.18 16.86
C VAL A 15 -3.32 -4.51 17.75
N LEU A 16 -2.54 -3.58 17.18
CA LEU A 16 -1.56 -2.80 17.91
C LEU A 16 -1.84 -1.29 17.72
N LYS A 17 -1.98 -0.57 18.83
CA LYS A 17 -2.17 0.89 18.82
C LYS A 17 -0.91 1.62 18.37
N THR A 18 -1.11 2.75 17.68
CA THR A 18 -0.03 3.65 17.21
C THR A 18 -0.27 5.10 17.63
N ASP A 19 -0.91 5.30 18.77
CA ASP A 19 -1.38 6.57 19.32
C ASP A 19 -0.31 7.38 20.06
N THR A 20 0.76 6.73 20.50
CA THR A 20 1.93 7.38 21.11
C THR A 20 3.20 7.03 20.36
N GLN A 21 4.28 7.80 20.56
CA GLN A 21 5.58 7.50 19.93
C GLN A 21 6.09 6.10 20.29
N ASP A 22 5.96 5.71 21.56
CA ASP A 22 6.41 4.40 22.05
C ASP A 22 5.56 3.25 21.50
N SER A 23 4.22 3.42 21.45
CA SER A 23 3.32 2.43 20.86
C SER A 23 3.58 2.29 19.36
N LEU A 24 3.80 3.39 18.65
CA LEU A 24 4.14 3.41 17.23
C LEU A 24 5.44 2.63 16.97
N GLN A 25 6.52 2.90 17.71
CA GLN A 25 7.80 2.21 17.52
C GLN A 25 7.66 0.69 17.72
N ARG A 26 6.98 0.27 18.80
CA ARG A 26 6.73 -1.15 19.06
C ARG A 26 5.86 -1.78 17.98
N ALA A 27 4.80 -1.10 17.56
CA ALA A 27 3.88 -1.58 16.54
C ALA A 27 4.59 -1.74 15.18
N ILE A 28 5.42 -0.77 14.78
CA ILE A 28 6.23 -0.84 13.55
C ILE A 28 7.23 -1.99 13.60
N HIS A 29 7.92 -2.18 14.74
CA HIS A 29 8.85 -3.30 14.90
C HIS A 29 8.16 -4.66 14.74
N GLU A 30 7.00 -4.86 15.39
CA GLU A 30 6.22 -6.11 15.23
C GLU A 30 5.67 -6.26 13.81
N ALA A 31 5.15 -5.19 13.21
CA ALA A 31 4.63 -5.22 11.85
C ALA A 31 5.72 -5.53 10.81
N SER A 32 6.93 -5.00 10.99
CA SER A 32 8.05 -5.31 10.08
C SER A 32 8.43 -6.80 10.12
N LYS A 33 8.40 -7.45 11.29
CA LYS A 33 8.61 -8.90 11.40
C LYS A 33 7.53 -9.68 10.65
N VAL A 34 6.25 -9.28 10.81
CA VAL A 34 5.13 -9.91 10.10
C VAL A 34 5.30 -9.78 8.58
N ILE A 35 5.62 -8.58 8.09
CA ILE A 35 5.87 -8.32 6.65
C ILE A 35 7.05 -9.16 6.13
N LEU A 36 8.17 -9.19 6.86
CA LEU A 36 9.37 -9.94 6.47
C LEU A 36 9.14 -11.45 6.47
N SER A 37 8.23 -11.97 7.30
CA SER A 37 7.81 -13.38 7.29
C SER A 37 6.74 -13.69 6.22
N GLY A 38 6.34 -12.72 5.38
CA GLY A 38 5.34 -12.90 4.31
C GLY A 38 3.89 -12.68 4.76
N GLY A 39 3.70 -12.07 5.93
CA GLY A 39 2.38 -11.75 6.47
C GLY A 39 1.75 -10.50 5.84
N VAL A 40 0.45 -10.32 6.11
CA VAL A 40 -0.38 -9.20 5.66
C VAL A 40 -0.70 -8.29 6.83
N VAL A 41 -0.39 -7.00 6.70
CA VAL A 41 -0.63 -5.99 7.74
C VAL A 41 -1.57 -4.92 7.22
N ALA A 42 -2.60 -4.58 8.00
CA ALA A 42 -3.41 -3.40 7.74
C ALA A 42 -2.81 -2.17 8.42
N VAL A 43 -2.74 -1.05 7.67
CA VAL A 43 -2.13 0.21 8.12
C VAL A 43 -3.03 1.40 7.82
N PRO A 44 -3.13 2.40 8.70
CA PRO A 44 -3.83 3.66 8.40
C PRO A 44 -3.05 4.46 7.35
N THR A 45 -3.78 5.21 6.50
CA THR A 45 -3.20 6.15 5.54
C THR A 45 -3.92 7.51 5.63
N GLU A 46 -3.50 8.46 4.80
CA GLU A 46 -4.16 9.76 4.67
C GLU A 46 -5.57 9.71 4.04
N SER A 47 -6.07 8.51 3.69
CA SER A 47 -7.42 8.32 3.15
C SER A 47 -8.19 7.24 3.89
N PHE A 48 -7.84 5.98 3.68
CA PHE A 48 -8.43 4.79 4.27
C PHE A 48 -7.35 3.89 4.86
N TYR A 49 -7.73 2.85 5.56
CA TYR A 49 -6.81 1.75 5.86
C TYR A 49 -6.38 1.05 4.58
N GLY A 50 -5.11 0.66 4.53
CA GLY A 50 -4.52 -0.09 3.43
C GLY A 50 -3.95 -1.42 3.89
N LEU A 51 -3.85 -2.39 2.97
CA LEU A 51 -3.12 -3.64 3.19
C LEU A 51 -1.70 -3.53 2.65
N ALA A 52 -0.75 -3.93 3.47
CA ALA A 52 0.67 -3.94 3.19
C ALA A 52 1.22 -5.36 3.28
N VAL A 53 2.00 -5.76 2.27
CA VAL A 53 2.88 -6.92 2.27
C VAL A 53 4.24 -6.52 1.71
N HIS A 54 5.26 -7.35 1.86
CA HIS A 54 6.57 -7.14 1.25
C HIS A 54 6.45 -7.14 -0.29
N ALA A 55 6.71 -5.99 -0.94
CA ALA A 55 6.46 -5.81 -2.36
C ALA A 55 7.34 -6.67 -3.29
N LEU A 56 8.45 -7.23 -2.79
CA LEU A 56 9.34 -8.12 -3.54
C LEU A 56 9.12 -9.61 -3.20
N ASN A 57 8.12 -9.95 -2.39
CA ASN A 57 7.81 -11.32 -2.02
C ASN A 57 6.56 -11.80 -2.78
N GLU A 58 6.76 -12.60 -3.83
CA GLU A 58 5.67 -13.11 -4.68
C GLU A 58 4.60 -13.85 -3.89
N LYS A 59 4.98 -14.72 -2.95
CA LYS A 59 4.03 -15.46 -2.11
C LYS A 59 3.17 -14.54 -1.24
N ALA A 60 3.76 -13.46 -0.72
CA ALA A 60 3.01 -12.47 0.04
C ALA A 60 2.04 -11.69 -0.84
N ILE A 61 2.42 -11.39 -2.09
CA ILE A 61 1.57 -10.75 -3.10
C ILE A 61 0.40 -11.66 -3.48
N GLU A 62 0.65 -12.95 -3.77
CA GLU A 62 -0.38 -13.95 -4.04
C GLU A 62 -1.38 -14.06 -2.87
N ARG A 63 -0.87 -14.13 -1.63
CA ARG A 63 -1.71 -14.12 -0.44
C ARG A 63 -2.57 -12.86 -0.35
N LEU A 64 -2.01 -11.69 -0.66
CA LEU A 64 -2.76 -10.43 -0.67
C LEU A 64 -3.88 -10.43 -1.70
N PHE A 65 -3.66 -10.98 -2.90
CA PHE A 65 -4.71 -11.15 -3.90
C PHE A 65 -5.81 -12.09 -3.40
N ALA A 66 -5.46 -13.20 -2.76
CA ALA A 66 -6.42 -14.16 -2.19
C ALA A 66 -7.27 -13.50 -1.08
N VAL A 67 -6.65 -12.80 -0.11
CA VAL A 67 -7.33 -12.05 0.96
C VAL A 67 -8.35 -11.06 0.39
N LYS A 68 -8.00 -10.36 -0.68
CA LYS A 68 -8.88 -9.37 -1.30
C LYS A 68 -9.95 -9.98 -2.21
N GLY A 69 -9.83 -11.23 -2.64
CA GLY A 69 -10.60 -11.75 -3.78
C GLY A 69 -10.36 -10.90 -5.04
N ARG A 70 -9.13 -10.37 -5.20
CA ARG A 70 -8.76 -9.47 -6.29
C ARG A 70 -8.24 -10.27 -7.48
N ARG A 71 -8.62 -9.85 -8.69
CA ARG A 71 -8.06 -10.43 -9.91
C ARG A 71 -6.58 -10.05 -10.06
N GLU A 72 -5.76 -10.98 -10.46
CA GLU A 72 -4.31 -10.79 -10.65
C GLU A 72 -3.95 -9.85 -11.81
N ASP A 73 -4.89 -9.62 -12.75
CA ASP A 73 -4.74 -8.67 -13.85
C ASP A 73 -4.83 -7.19 -13.42
N ASN A 74 -5.07 -6.94 -12.14
CA ASN A 74 -5.22 -5.61 -11.56
C ASN A 74 -3.99 -5.24 -10.71
N PRO A 75 -3.05 -4.42 -11.23
CA PRO A 75 -1.78 -4.15 -10.58
C PRO A 75 -1.95 -3.53 -9.18
N LEU A 76 -0.99 -3.79 -8.31
CA LEU A 76 -0.88 -3.17 -6.99
C LEU A 76 0.02 -1.94 -7.09
N LEU A 77 -0.11 -1.01 -6.13
CA LEU A 77 0.87 0.05 -5.95
C LEU A 77 1.85 -0.30 -4.84
N ILE A 78 3.00 0.40 -4.83
CA ILE A 78 3.97 0.34 -3.74
C ILE A 78 4.03 1.66 -2.98
N LEU A 79 4.26 1.55 -1.67
CA LEU A 79 4.50 2.66 -0.75
C LEU A 79 5.99 2.69 -0.42
N LEU A 80 6.60 3.85 -0.61
CA LEU A 80 8.01 4.09 -0.32
C LEU A 80 8.21 4.62 1.10
N ALA A 81 9.40 4.42 1.65
CA ALA A 81 9.86 5.06 2.88
C ALA A 81 10.22 6.54 2.63
N SER A 82 10.86 6.82 1.49
CA SER A 82 11.34 8.16 1.13
C SER A 82 11.37 8.36 -0.39
N ARG A 83 11.51 9.61 -0.85
CA ARG A 83 11.60 9.97 -2.28
C ARG A 83 12.87 9.42 -2.94
N GLU A 84 13.96 9.37 -2.21
CA GLU A 84 15.29 8.97 -2.67
C GLU A 84 15.30 7.51 -3.15
N THR A 85 14.39 6.69 -2.62
CA THR A 85 14.28 5.28 -2.99
C THR A 85 13.51 5.05 -4.30
N LEU A 86 12.88 6.09 -4.89
CA LEU A 86 12.06 5.96 -6.11
C LEU A 86 12.84 5.30 -7.26
N GLY A 87 14.03 5.80 -7.56
CA GLY A 87 14.87 5.29 -8.67
C GLY A 87 15.29 3.83 -8.56
N SER A 88 15.16 3.21 -7.37
CA SER A 88 15.42 1.78 -7.19
C SER A 88 14.30 0.87 -7.73
N TYR A 89 13.11 1.42 -7.99
CA TYR A 89 11.91 0.65 -8.34
C TYR A 89 11.26 1.05 -9.66
N VAL A 90 11.78 2.10 -10.29
CA VAL A 90 11.33 2.59 -11.60
C VAL A 90 12.52 2.75 -12.54
N THR A 91 12.29 2.64 -13.84
CA THR A 91 13.39 2.72 -14.85
C THR A 91 13.70 4.15 -15.24
N GLU A 92 12.71 5.05 -15.17
CA GLU A 92 12.84 6.43 -15.62
C GLU A 92 11.95 7.35 -14.79
N VAL A 93 12.46 8.55 -14.50
CA VAL A 93 11.72 9.63 -13.86
C VAL A 93 11.96 10.90 -14.66
N SER A 94 10.95 11.35 -15.41
CA SER A 94 11.06 12.60 -16.21
C SER A 94 11.11 13.84 -15.31
N ASP A 95 11.63 14.96 -15.83
CA ASP A 95 11.66 16.25 -15.12
C ASP A 95 10.26 16.69 -14.65
N ARG A 96 9.23 16.39 -15.46
CA ARG A 96 7.83 16.65 -15.10
C ARG A 96 7.38 15.79 -13.92
N ALA A 97 7.74 14.51 -13.93
CA ALA A 97 7.45 13.61 -12.81
C ALA A 97 8.19 14.05 -11.52
N LEU A 98 9.42 14.53 -11.62
CA LEU A 98 10.16 15.10 -10.47
C LEU A 98 9.43 16.29 -9.86
N LYS A 99 8.95 17.24 -10.68
CA LYS A 99 8.16 18.39 -10.20
C LYS A 99 6.88 17.96 -9.49
N LEU A 100 6.22 16.92 -9.99
CA LEU A 100 5.03 16.35 -9.36
C LEU A 100 5.38 15.67 -8.01
N VAL A 101 6.49 14.93 -7.94
CA VAL A 101 7.03 14.35 -6.69
C VAL A 101 7.31 15.44 -5.67
N GLU A 102 8.00 16.50 -6.07
CA GLU A 102 8.35 17.61 -5.15
C GLU A 102 7.13 18.30 -4.57
N ARG A 103 6.08 18.49 -5.39
CA ARG A 103 4.88 19.21 -5.00
C ARG A 103 3.89 18.36 -4.18
N PHE A 104 3.72 17.09 -4.52
CA PHE A 104 2.62 16.27 -4.00
C PHE A 104 3.05 15.12 -3.08
N TRP A 105 4.35 14.86 -2.93
CA TRP A 105 4.85 13.85 -2.01
C TRP A 105 5.62 14.47 -0.83
N PRO A 106 5.35 13.99 0.40
CA PRO A 106 4.39 12.93 0.80
C PRO A 106 2.94 13.38 0.63
N GLY A 107 2.05 12.48 0.12
CA GLY A 107 0.65 12.82 -0.06
C GLY A 107 -0.21 11.81 -0.81
N GLY A 108 -1.41 12.25 -1.16
CA GLY A 108 -2.44 11.44 -1.80
C GLY A 108 -2.32 11.28 -3.32
N LEU A 109 -1.14 11.50 -3.92
CA LEU A 109 -0.88 11.27 -5.34
C LEU A 109 -0.12 9.96 -5.54
N THR A 110 -0.73 9.02 -6.25
CA THR A 110 -0.07 7.82 -6.79
C THR A 110 0.33 8.10 -8.22
N MET A 111 1.60 7.95 -8.55
CA MET A 111 2.10 8.08 -9.91
C MET A 111 2.47 6.71 -10.48
N VAL A 112 2.09 6.47 -11.74
CA VAL A 112 2.40 5.24 -12.47
C VAL A 112 3.63 5.47 -13.31
N PHE A 113 4.67 4.64 -13.11
CA PHE A 113 5.94 4.65 -13.79
C PHE A 113 6.19 3.34 -14.53
N LEU A 114 7.19 3.31 -15.42
CA LEU A 114 7.75 2.07 -15.93
C LEU A 114 8.47 1.34 -14.78
N ALA A 115 8.09 0.08 -14.58
CA ALA A 115 8.57 -0.73 -13.46
C ALA A 115 10.03 -1.18 -13.68
N HIS A 116 10.87 -1.07 -12.66
CA HIS A 116 12.19 -1.67 -12.67
C HIS A 116 12.08 -3.21 -12.63
N PRO A 117 12.93 -3.97 -13.36
CA PRO A 117 12.88 -5.45 -13.41
C PRO A 117 13.03 -6.16 -12.06
N ILE A 118 13.48 -5.48 -11.02
CA ILE A 118 13.53 -6.02 -9.64
C ILE A 118 12.13 -6.32 -9.07
N LEU A 119 11.09 -5.66 -9.60
CA LEU A 119 9.72 -5.85 -9.14
C LEU A 119 9.11 -7.12 -9.74
N PRO A 120 8.46 -7.98 -8.93
CA PRO A 120 7.82 -9.18 -9.42
C PRO A 120 6.75 -8.89 -10.48
N PRO A 121 6.61 -9.72 -11.53
CA PRO A 121 5.54 -9.57 -12.52
C PRO A 121 4.13 -9.60 -11.93
N SER A 122 3.89 -10.37 -10.86
CA SER A 122 2.63 -10.42 -10.13
C SER A 122 2.21 -9.05 -9.58
N LEU A 123 3.17 -8.23 -9.13
CA LEU A 123 2.91 -6.89 -8.62
C LEU A 123 2.41 -5.93 -9.71
N THR A 124 2.95 -6.05 -10.92
CA THR A 124 2.63 -5.19 -12.07
C THR A 124 1.52 -5.76 -12.95
N ALA A 125 0.98 -6.93 -12.60
CA ALA A 125 0.04 -7.69 -13.44
C ALA A 125 0.60 -7.94 -14.87
N GLY A 126 1.92 -8.10 -15.00
CA GLY A 126 2.60 -8.28 -16.29
C GLY A 126 2.62 -7.05 -17.21
N LYS A 127 2.12 -5.89 -16.76
CA LYS A 127 1.96 -4.68 -17.61
C LYS A 127 3.24 -3.83 -17.71
N GLY A 128 4.31 -4.17 -16.98
CA GLY A 128 5.54 -3.40 -16.96
C GLY A 128 5.43 -2.00 -16.36
N LYS A 129 4.31 -1.68 -15.69
CA LYS A 129 4.06 -0.40 -15.04
C LYS A 129 3.73 -0.62 -13.56
N ILE A 130 4.14 0.31 -12.71
CA ILE A 130 3.93 0.27 -11.26
C ILE A 130 3.40 1.60 -10.75
N GLY A 131 2.34 1.56 -9.94
CA GLY A 131 1.92 2.70 -9.15
C GLY A 131 2.83 2.88 -7.94
N VAL A 132 3.33 4.08 -7.74
CA VAL A 132 4.21 4.42 -6.61
C VAL A 132 3.61 5.58 -5.83
N ARG A 133 3.68 5.54 -4.50
CA ARG A 133 3.26 6.63 -3.64
C ARG A 133 4.18 6.77 -2.41
N LEU A 134 4.41 8.00 -1.99
CA LEU A 134 4.94 8.32 -0.68
C LEU A 134 3.78 8.89 0.16
N SER A 135 3.28 8.10 1.11
CA SER A 135 2.14 8.49 1.95
C SER A 135 2.50 9.65 2.87
N SER A 136 1.57 10.61 3.08
CA SER A 136 1.75 11.63 4.13
C SER A 136 1.52 11.08 5.54
N HIS A 137 0.83 9.95 5.67
CA HIS A 137 0.67 9.29 6.97
C HIS A 137 1.99 8.67 7.45
N PRO A 138 2.39 8.86 8.74
CA PRO A 138 3.69 8.41 9.22
C PRO A 138 3.84 6.88 9.26
N VAL A 139 2.77 6.15 9.56
CA VAL A 139 2.80 4.69 9.75
C VAL A 139 3.29 3.92 8.51
N PRO A 140 2.74 4.12 7.29
CA PRO A 140 3.23 3.40 6.11
C PRO A 140 4.70 3.69 5.78
N ARG A 141 5.16 4.93 5.98
CA ARG A 141 6.57 5.30 5.76
C ARG A 141 7.50 4.61 6.75
N ALA A 142 7.16 4.70 8.05
CA ALA A 142 7.93 4.03 9.09
C ALA A 142 7.97 2.51 8.90
N LEU A 143 6.88 1.90 8.43
CA LEU A 143 6.85 0.48 8.12
C LEU A 143 7.75 0.12 6.94
N ALA A 144 7.68 0.87 5.82
CA ALA A 144 8.55 0.65 4.67
C ALA A 144 10.04 0.85 5.02
N GLU A 145 10.35 1.82 5.89
CA GLU A 145 11.69 2.05 6.42
C GLU A 145 12.17 0.87 7.27
N ALA A 146 11.36 0.41 8.23
CA ALA A 146 11.69 -0.71 9.10
C ALA A 146 11.85 -2.05 8.34
N VAL A 147 11.09 -2.24 7.27
CA VAL A 147 11.22 -3.39 6.35
C VAL A 147 12.47 -3.26 5.47
N GLY A 148 12.97 -2.04 5.23
CA GLY A 148 14.09 -1.75 4.33
C GLY A 148 13.76 -1.97 2.84
N ARG A 149 12.48 -2.11 2.51
CA ARG A 149 11.93 -2.34 1.16
C ARG A 149 10.54 -1.71 1.05
N PRO A 150 10.04 -1.44 -0.17
CA PRO A 150 8.67 -0.97 -0.32
C PRO A 150 7.67 -2.03 0.15
N VAL A 151 6.56 -1.57 0.67
CA VAL A 151 5.41 -2.41 0.97
C VAL A 151 4.31 -2.12 -0.05
N THR A 152 3.40 -3.05 -0.28
CA THR A 152 2.24 -2.78 -1.15
C THR A 152 1.28 -1.79 -0.50
N GLY A 153 0.45 -1.13 -1.31
CA GLY A 153 -0.63 -0.27 -0.84
C GLY A 153 -1.90 -0.54 -1.63
N THR A 154 -2.87 -1.19 -1.01
CA THR A 154 -4.22 -1.34 -1.56
C THR A 154 -5.22 -1.15 -0.42
N SER A 155 -6.45 -0.70 -0.69
CA SER A 155 -7.44 -0.49 0.37
C SER A 155 -7.71 -1.76 1.18
N ALA A 156 -7.90 -1.61 2.50
CA ALA A 156 -8.20 -2.71 3.42
C ALA A 156 -9.70 -3.08 3.34
N ASN A 157 -10.07 -3.79 2.26
CA ASN A 157 -11.41 -4.29 1.99
C ASN A 157 -11.33 -5.48 1.02
N ARG A 158 -12.35 -6.30 0.96
CA ARG A 158 -12.54 -7.22 -0.17
C ARG A 158 -12.86 -6.43 -1.43
N SER A 159 -12.40 -6.90 -2.58
CA SER A 159 -12.62 -6.21 -3.87
C SER A 159 -14.12 -5.97 -4.11
N GLY A 160 -14.46 -4.72 -4.47
CA GLY A 160 -15.84 -4.31 -4.68
C GLY A 160 -16.61 -3.88 -3.43
N GLN A 161 -16.06 -4.10 -2.22
CA GLN A 161 -16.66 -3.64 -0.98
C GLN A 161 -16.15 -2.23 -0.59
N PRO A 162 -16.84 -1.50 0.30
CA PRO A 162 -16.37 -0.21 0.82
C PRO A 162 -14.99 -0.33 1.47
N SER A 163 -14.19 0.74 1.37
CA SER A 163 -12.88 0.84 2.03
C SER A 163 -13.05 1.17 3.51
N CYS A 164 -12.25 0.56 4.38
CA CYS A 164 -12.30 0.74 5.83
C CYS A 164 -11.61 2.04 6.27
N SER A 165 -12.22 2.74 7.20
CA SER A 165 -11.71 3.99 7.81
C SER A 165 -11.27 3.80 9.26
N THR A 166 -11.56 2.66 9.89
CA THR A 166 -11.17 2.33 11.27
C THR A 166 -10.62 0.91 11.35
N ALA A 167 -9.92 0.61 12.45
CA ALA A 167 -9.43 -0.73 12.72
C ALA A 167 -10.57 -1.73 12.93
N GLU A 168 -11.68 -1.31 13.54
CA GLU A 168 -12.87 -2.13 13.76
C GLU A 168 -13.50 -2.57 12.44
N GLU A 169 -13.64 -1.63 11.48
CA GLU A 169 -14.11 -1.93 10.12
C GLU A 169 -13.18 -2.93 9.40
N VAL A 170 -11.85 -2.84 9.63
CA VAL A 170 -10.88 -3.80 9.08
C VAL A 170 -11.03 -5.17 9.72
N ILE A 171 -11.23 -5.24 11.05
CA ILE A 171 -11.47 -6.51 11.77
C ILE A 171 -12.71 -7.21 11.20
N GLU A 172 -13.80 -6.47 11.03
CA GLU A 172 -15.05 -7.02 10.50
C GLU A 172 -14.89 -7.54 9.07
N ALA A 173 -14.18 -6.79 8.22
CA ALA A 173 -14.03 -7.12 6.80
C ALA A 173 -13.01 -8.23 6.51
N LEU A 174 -11.90 -8.28 7.28
CA LEU A 174 -10.68 -9.04 6.93
C LEU A 174 -9.97 -9.68 8.14
N GLY A 175 -10.48 -9.53 9.36
CA GLY A 175 -9.75 -9.88 10.58
C GLY A 175 -9.33 -11.35 10.70
N GLU A 176 -9.98 -12.26 9.97
CA GLU A 176 -9.62 -13.70 9.94
C GLU A 176 -8.59 -14.03 8.86
N ASP A 177 -8.35 -13.12 7.89
CA ASP A 177 -7.51 -13.39 6.71
C ASP A 177 -6.13 -12.71 6.78
N ILE A 178 -5.95 -11.74 7.69
CA ILE A 178 -4.73 -10.96 7.85
C ILE A 178 -4.08 -11.20 9.22
N ASP A 179 -2.82 -10.81 9.38
CA ASP A 179 -2.05 -11.17 10.58
C ASP A 179 -2.03 -10.07 11.63
N LEU A 180 -2.05 -8.80 11.19
CA LEU A 180 -1.87 -7.66 12.09
C LEU A 180 -2.59 -6.41 11.58
N ILE A 181 -3.13 -5.63 12.49
CA ILE A 181 -3.71 -4.31 12.24
C ILE A 181 -2.97 -3.28 13.09
N LEU A 182 -2.41 -2.26 12.46
CA LEU A 182 -1.88 -1.09 13.14
C LEU A 182 -3.00 -0.07 13.32
N ASP A 183 -3.49 0.08 14.54
CA ASP A 183 -4.60 0.97 14.84
C ASP A 183 -4.10 2.39 15.13
N GLY A 184 -4.23 3.26 14.15
CA GLY A 184 -3.96 4.71 14.24
C GLY A 184 -5.23 5.55 14.40
N GLY A 185 -6.35 4.94 14.81
CA GLY A 185 -7.65 5.60 14.92
C GLY A 185 -8.36 5.74 13.56
N ARG A 186 -9.35 6.63 13.52
CA ARG A 186 -10.14 6.89 12.30
C ARG A 186 -9.33 7.69 11.28
N THR A 187 -9.25 7.16 10.07
CA THR A 187 -8.68 7.88 8.90
C THR A 187 -9.71 8.86 8.31
N PRO A 188 -9.27 9.88 7.54
CA PRO A 188 -10.17 10.87 6.94
C PRO A 188 -11.29 10.29 6.07
N GLY A 189 -11.07 9.16 5.41
CA GLY A 189 -12.03 8.58 4.47
C GLY A 189 -12.18 9.41 3.19
N GLY A 190 -13.38 9.40 2.61
CA GLY A 190 -13.74 10.21 1.44
C GLY A 190 -13.25 9.62 0.12
N LYS A 191 -12.22 10.21 -0.48
CA LYS A 191 -11.62 9.74 -1.74
C LYS A 191 -10.29 9.04 -1.49
N GLY A 192 -10.00 8.01 -2.28
CA GLY A 192 -8.66 7.40 -2.31
C GLY A 192 -7.63 8.31 -2.99
N SER A 193 -6.39 7.84 -3.15
CA SER A 193 -5.36 8.59 -3.88
C SER A 193 -5.77 8.86 -5.32
N THR A 194 -5.37 10.01 -5.85
CA THR A 194 -5.39 10.28 -7.30
C THR A 194 -4.33 9.41 -7.97
N VAL A 195 -4.65 8.83 -9.11
CA VAL A 195 -3.72 7.99 -9.90
C VAL A 195 -3.41 8.69 -11.21
N LEU A 196 -2.12 9.01 -11.42
CA LEU A 196 -1.61 9.73 -12.57
C LEU A 196 -0.60 8.87 -13.32
N ASP A 197 -0.82 8.61 -14.60
CA ASP A 197 0.16 7.96 -15.47
C ASP A 197 1.15 9.00 -16.00
N VAL A 198 2.40 8.88 -15.56
CA VAL A 198 3.52 9.75 -15.97
C VAL A 198 4.45 9.06 -16.98
N THR A 199 4.06 7.87 -17.50
CA THR A 199 4.80 7.18 -18.56
C THR A 199 4.47 7.68 -19.95
N VAL A 200 3.54 8.63 -20.03
CA VAL A 200 3.09 9.30 -21.29
C VAL A 200 3.19 10.81 -21.13
N ASP A 201 3.34 11.52 -22.22
CA ASP A 201 3.43 12.99 -22.27
C ASP A 201 2.34 13.55 -23.19
N PRO A 202 1.44 14.41 -22.70
CA PRO A 202 1.28 14.84 -21.30
C PRO A 202 0.78 13.71 -20.39
N PRO A 203 1.04 13.81 -19.06
CA PRO A 203 0.56 12.82 -18.08
C PRO A 203 -0.96 12.72 -18.06
N VAL A 204 -1.47 11.49 -17.84
CA VAL A 204 -2.91 11.21 -17.87
C VAL A 204 -3.45 10.81 -16.50
N VAL A 205 -4.50 11.49 -16.02
CA VAL A 205 -5.22 11.14 -14.80
C VAL A 205 -6.07 9.90 -15.04
N LEU A 206 -5.63 8.75 -14.52
CA LEU A 206 -6.34 7.48 -14.61
C LEU A 206 -7.53 7.39 -13.63
N ARG A 207 -7.38 7.99 -12.45
CA ARG A 207 -8.43 8.08 -11.43
C ARG A 207 -8.26 9.36 -10.62
N GLU A 208 -9.30 10.17 -10.54
CA GLU A 208 -9.32 11.31 -9.64
C GLU A 208 -9.64 10.86 -8.20
N GLY A 209 -8.89 11.39 -7.26
CA GLY A 209 -9.02 11.11 -5.83
C GLY A 209 -8.86 12.38 -4.99
N ILE A 210 -8.02 12.30 -3.93
CA ILE A 210 -7.79 13.41 -2.99
C ILE A 210 -7.18 14.63 -3.70
N VAL A 211 -6.22 14.43 -4.61
CA VAL A 211 -5.63 15.50 -5.42
C VAL A 211 -6.53 15.74 -6.63
N SER A 212 -7.09 16.93 -6.76
CA SER A 212 -8.01 17.28 -7.84
C SER A 212 -7.28 17.51 -9.17
N ARG A 213 -8.00 17.39 -10.29
CA ARG A 213 -7.48 17.76 -11.62
C ARG A 213 -7.06 19.23 -11.70
N GLY A 214 -7.75 20.13 -10.97
CA GLY A 214 -7.42 21.54 -10.91
C GLY A 214 -6.05 21.79 -10.28
N GLU A 215 -5.68 21.06 -9.22
CA GLU A 215 -4.37 21.16 -8.57
C GLU A 215 -3.24 20.62 -9.46
N LEU A 216 -3.52 19.57 -10.25
CA LEU A 216 -2.58 18.98 -11.20
C LEU A 216 -2.40 19.82 -12.46
N GLY A 217 -3.45 20.52 -12.91
CA GLY A 217 -3.54 21.19 -14.21
C GLY A 217 -2.28 21.96 -14.64
N PRO A 218 -1.70 22.82 -13.78
CA PRO A 218 -0.49 23.58 -14.11
C PRO A 218 0.76 22.74 -14.42
N LEU A 219 0.75 21.45 -14.04
CA LEU A 219 1.87 20.51 -14.24
C LEU A 219 1.56 19.45 -15.31
N LEU A 220 0.35 19.45 -15.88
CA LEU A 220 -0.06 18.51 -16.93
C LEU A 220 0.06 19.10 -18.36
N SER A 221 0.23 20.44 -18.45
CA SER A 221 0.41 21.17 -19.73
C SER A 221 1.86 21.23 -20.16
#